data_80220334cde99c3bc98172bc21c5483f
#
_entry.id   80220334cde99c3bc98172bc21c5483f
#
_cell.length_a   1.000
_cell.length_b   1.000
_cell.length_c   1.000
_cell.angle_alpha   90.00
_cell.angle_beta   90.00
_cell.angle_gamma   90.00
#
_symmetry.space_group_name_H-M   'P 1'
#
loop_
_entity.id
_entity.type
_entity.pdbx_description
1 polymer ?
#
loop_
_entity_poly.entity_id
_entity_poly.type
_entity_poly.pdbx_seq_one_letter_code
_entity_poly.pdbx_strand_id
1 'polypeptide(L)'
;MEFVYSTRNPEVPTAYSRLDAMHTSCEILLPNLEEAVARTVTETVWNLVREADRRYNRFREDSVLSILNRTAADVAVEADEELFLILELCETFRKATGGYFDISAGSRIPDRTLVLDPRTHTVRFNRPGLWLDLGGFVKGFVLEKAVREVAGVTGCALLSFGSSSVAAIGAHPLGAPWPVSVAHPYYAGRAAHTFPLENAALSVSGKDPHGRGHIIDPVTGNTLEKEELIAVTGPSAMVAEVLSTALWAAPEGERGDILSAFDGYQAWELWCRTDGRTTVVKR
;
A
#
# COMPACT_ATOMS: atom_id res chain seq x y z
N MET A 1 -14.21 13.39 -7.26
CA MET A 1 -13.12 13.32 -8.25
C MET A 1 -12.83 14.72 -8.75
N GLU A 2 -11.58 15.12 -8.65
CA GLU A 2 -11.05 16.37 -9.19
C GLU A 2 -10.10 16.04 -10.33
N PHE A 3 -10.12 16.82 -11.40
CA PHE A 3 -9.17 16.75 -12.51
C PHE A 3 -8.84 18.15 -12.96
N VAL A 4 -7.56 18.49 -12.97
CA VAL A 4 -7.03 19.80 -13.38
C VAL A 4 -5.95 19.57 -14.43
N TYR A 5 -6.08 20.27 -15.57
CA TYR A 5 -5.03 20.32 -16.57
C TYR A 5 -4.39 21.72 -16.59
N SER A 6 -3.10 21.78 -16.35
CA SER A 6 -2.36 23.04 -16.21
C SER A 6 -1.34 23.21 -17.34
N THR A 7 -1.42 24.34 -18.03
CA THR A 7 -0.44 24.80 -19.02
C THR A 7 0.35 26.01 -18.53
N ARG A 8 0.37 26.26 -17.19
CA ARG A 8 1.12 27.39 -16.60
C ARG A 8 2.61 27.33 -16.92
N ASN A 9 3.18 26.14 -16.99
CA ASN A 9 4.47 25.89 -17.62
C ASN A 9 4.21 25.24 -18.98
N PRO A 10 4.35 25.99 -20.09
CA PRO A 10 4.06 25.45 -21.42
C PRO A 10 5.04 24.36 -21.87
N GLU A 11 6.25 24.30 -21.28
CA GLU A 11 7.23 23.25 -21.55
C GLU A 11 6.88 21.93 -20.84
N VAL A 12 6.08 21.99 -19.77
CA VAL A 12 5.66 20.83 -18.96
C VAL A 12 4.17 20.96 -18.63
N PRO A 13 3.28 20.85 -19.63
CA PRO A 13 1.85 20.77 -19.33
C PRO A 13 1.59 19.56 -18.44
N THR A 14 0.79 19.71 -17.39
CA THR A 14 0.63 18.68 -16.37
C THR A 14 -0.83 18.49 -16.02
N ALA A 15 -1.30 17.25 -16.09
CA ALA A 15 -2.56 16.87 -15.48
C ALA A 15 -2.34 16.44 -14.01
N TYR A 16 -3.20 16.95 -13.14
CA TYR A 16 -3.36 16.51 -11.75
C TYR A 16 -4.76 15.97 -11.57
N SER A 17 -4.88 14.85 -10.88
CA SER A 17 -6.18 14.32 -10.51
C SER A 17 -6.17 13.75 -9.11
N ARG A 18 -7.33 13.89 -8.42
CA ARG A 18 -7.57 13.40 -7.06
C ARG A 18 -8.90 12.67 -6.95
N LEU A 19 -8.88 11.54 -6.25
CA LEU A 19 -10.05 10.76 -5.88
C LEU A 19 -9.95 10.34 -4.41
N ASP A 20 -10.99 10.60 -3.62
CA ASP A 20 -11.09 10.04 -2.26
C ASP A 20 -11.77 8.68 -2.33
N ALA A 21 -11.03 7.61 -2.00
CA ALA A 21 -11.45 6.21 -2.00
C ALA A 21 -10.53 5.40 -1.08
N MET A 22 -10.90 4.17 -0.73
CA MET A 22 -10.12 3.28 0.16
C MET A 22 -9.74 3.96 1.50
N HIS A 23 -10.64 4.79 2.03
CA HIS A 23 -10.44 5.61 3.25
C HIS A 23 -9.25 6.58 3.18
N THR A 24 -8.84 6.98 1.98
CA THR A 24 -7.70 7.87 1.77
C THR A 24 -7.89 8.74 0.52
N SER A 25 -6.94 9.64 0.27
CA SER A 25 -6.87 10.43 -0.96
C SER A 25 -5.88 9.79 -1.92
N CYS A 26 -6.32 9.49 -3.13
CA CYS A 26 -5.50 8.99 -4.22
C CYS A 26 -5.23 10.13 -5.21
N GLU A 27 -3.99 10.31 -5.61
CA GLU A 27 -3.53 11.42 -6.46
C GLU A 27 -2.67 10.89 -7.61
N ILE A 28 -2.80 11.55 -8.78
CA ILE A 28 -2.01 11.24 -9.97
C ILE A 28 -1.49 12.55 -10.56
N LEU A 29 -0.20 12.57 -10.89
CA LEU A 29 0.47 13.62 -11.67
C LEU A 29 0.95 13.03 -12.99
N LEU A 30 0.50 13.60 -14.10
CA LEU A 30 0.83 13.20 -15.47
C LEU A 30 1.40 14.39 -16.24
N PRO A 31 2.71 14.66 -16.17
CA PRO A 31 3.34 15.69 -16.96
C PRO A 31 3.51 15.25 -18.42
N ASN A 32 3.56 16.24 -19.31
CA ASN A 32 3.86 16.08 -20.74
C ASN A 32 2.88 15.18 -21.52
N LEU A 33 1.64 15.07 -21.06
CA LEU A 33 0.57 14.39 -21.80
C LEU A 33 -0.44 15.41 -22.33
N GLU A 34 -1.04 15.11 -23.48
CA GLU A 34 -2.21 15.83 -23.95
C GLU A 34 -3.39 15.63 -23.00
N GLU A 35 -4.22 16.66 -22.83
CA GLU A 35 -5.33 16.64 -21.87
C GLU A 35 -6.27 15.46 -22.07
N ALA A 36 -6.63 15.14 -23.32
CA ALA A 36 -7.55 14.05 -23.64
C ALA A 36 -6.98 12.68 -23.24
N VAL A 37 -5.67 12.46 -23.48
CA VAL A 37 -4.97 11.23 -23.12
C VAL A 37 -4.85 11.13 -21.58
N ALA A 38 -4.44 12.21 -20.92
CA ALA A 38 -4.32 12.27 -19.46
C ALA A 38 -5.66 11.98 -18.79
N ARG A 39 -6.77 12.49 -19.33
CA ARG A 39 -8.13 12.26 -18.84
C ARG A 39 -8.52 10.78 -18.96
N THR A 40 -8.28 10.16 -20.10
CA THR A 40 -8.58 8.74 -20.35
C THR A 40 -7.80 7.83 -19.39
N VAL A 41 -6.49 8.06 -19.24
CA VAL A 41 -5.64 7.28 -18.32
C VAL A 41 -6.09 7.45 -16.87
N THR A 42 -6.40 8.68 -16.47
CA THR A 42 -6.93 8.99 -15.14
C THR A 42 -8.23 8.24 -14.87
N GLU A 43 -9.17 8.23 -15.82
CA GLU A 43 -10.44 7.49 -15.66
C GLU A 43 -10.21 5.99 -15.51
N THR A 44 -9.28 5.41 -16.28
CA THR A 44 -8.90 4.00 -16.17
C THR A 44 -8.38 3.69 -14.75
N VAL A 45 -7.44 4.49 -14.24
CA VAL A 45 -6.91 4.29 -12.87
C VAL A 45 -8.00 4.47 -11.81
N TRP A 46 -8.88 5.47 -11.96
CA TRP A 46 -9.97 5.68 -10.99
C TRP A 46 -10.99 4.55 -10.99
N ASN A 47 -11.21 3.88 -12.12
CA ASN A 47 -12.06 2.70 -12.17
C ASN A 47 -11.42 1.52 -11.42
N LEU A 48 -10.10 1.31 -11.54
CA LEU A 48 -9.38 0.31 -10.73
C LEU A 48 -9.52 0.59 -9.23
N VAL A 49 -9.32 1.85 -8.81
CA VAL A 49 -9.42 2.26 -7.41
C VAL A 49 -10.82 2.06 -6.84
N ARG A 50 -11.86 2.50 -7.58
CA ARG A 50 -13.26 2.34 -7.15
C ARG A 50 -13.67 0.87 -7.06
N GLU A 51 -13.24 0.06 -8.03
CA GLU A 51 -13.56 -1.38 -8.02
C GLU A 51 -12.90 -2.07 -6.83
N ALA A 52 -11.64 -1.76 -6.53
CA ALA A 52 -10.96 -2.29 -5.35
C ALA A 52 -11.62 -1.86 -4.04
N ASP A 53 -12.01 -0.58 -3.92
CA ASP A 53 -12.76 -0.09 -2.75
C ASP A 53 -14.11 -0.79 -2.59
N ARG A 54 -14.82 -1.01 -3.69
CA ARG A 54 -16.09 -1.74 -3.67
C ARG A 54 -15.91 -3.21 -3.26
N ARG A 55 -14.86 -3.88 -3.74
CA ARG A 55 -14.66 -5.33 -3.57
C ARG A 55 -13.99 -5.70 -2.26
N TYR A 56 -12.98 -4.93 -1.84
CA TYR A 56 -12.06 -5.33 -0.77
C TYR A 56 -12.21 -4.51 0.51
N ASN A 57 -13.15 -3.59 0.55
CA ASN A 57 -13.43 -2.79 1.73
C ASN A 57 -14.23 -3.61 2.76
N ARG A 58 -13.59 -4.01 3.86
CA ARG A 58 -14.20 -4.80 4.93
C ARG A 58 -15.30 -4.07 5.70
N PHE A 59 -15.40 -2.76 5.56
CA PHE A 59 -16.46 -1.96 6.21
C PHE A 59 -17.73 -1.85 5.37
N ARG A 60 -17.71 -2.35 4.14
CA ARG A 60 -18.89 -2.48 3.29
C ARG A 60 -19.48 -3.89 3.43
N GLU A 61 -20.73 -3.98 3.84
CA GLU A 61 -21.40 -5.29 4.03
C GLU A 61 -21.54 -6.08 2.72
N ASP A 62 -21.69 -5.37 1.61
CA ASP A 62 -21.85 -5.93 0.25
C ASP A 62 -20.52 -6.23 -0.47
N SER A 63 -19.39 -5.95 0.15
CA SER A 63 -18.08 -6.26 -0.45
C SER A 63 -17.82 -7.77 -0.51
N VAL A 64 -17.07 -8.18 -1.52
CA VAL A 64 -16.68 -9.59 -1.70
C VAL A 64 -15.89 -10.09 -0.47
N LEU A 65 -15.00 -9.25 0.07
CA LEU A 65 -14.24 -9.55 1.27
C LEU A 65 -15.15 -9.74 2.51
N SER A 66 -16.15 -8.88 2.68
CA SER A 66 -17.08 -9.00 3.83
C SER A 66 -17.98 -10.21 3.71
N ILE A 67 -18.40 -10.58 2.50
CA ILE A 67 -19.14 -11.84 2.26
C ILE A 67 -18.26 -13.03 2.62
N LEU A 68 -17.02 -13.07 2.12
CA LEU A 68 -16.05 -14.12 2.46
C LEU A 68 -15.87 -14.24 3.99
N ASN A 69 -15.66 -13.09 4.67
CA ASN A 69 -15.46 -13.05 6.12
C ASN A 69 -16.64 -13.61 6.92
N ARG A 70 -17.86 -13.51 6.41
CA ARG A 70 -19.05 -14.03 7.10
C ARG A 70 -19.33 -15.52 6.84
N THR A 71 -18.83 -16.05 5.72
CA THR A 71 -19.27 -17.37 5.24
C THR A 71 -18.18 -18.44 5.23
N ALA A 72 -16.91 -18.05 5.08
CA ALA A 72 -15.82 -19.00 4.85
C ALA A 72 -15.47 -19.89 6.06
N ALA A 73 -15.94 -19.57 7.26
CA ALA A 73 -15.81 -20.46 8.43
C ALA A 73 -16.79 -21.64 8.39
N ASP A 74 -17.97 -21.45 7.78
CA ASP A 74 -19.02 -22.47 7.74
C ASP A 74 -18.93 -23.33 6.49
N VAL A 75 -18.67 -22.71 5.32
CA VAL A 75 -18.60 -23.39 4.02
C VAL A 75 -17.38 -22.91 3.23
N ALA A 76 -16.93 -23.76 2.29
CA ALA A 76 -15.95 -23.34 1.29
C ALA A 76 -16.61 -22.34 0.32
N VAL A 77 -16.00 -21.19 0.14
CA VAL A 77 -16.51 -20.08 -0.70
C VAL A 77 -15.67 -20.03 -1.96
N GLU A 78 -16.31 -20.02 -3.11
CA GLU A 78 -15.64 -19.78 -4.38
C GLU A 78 -15.23 -18.31 -4.49
N ALA A 79 -13.95 -18.08 -4.74
CA ALA A 79 -13.39 -16.77 -5.00
C ALA A 79 -13.13 -16.62 -6.51
N ASP A 80 -13.36 -15.43 -7.06
CA ASP A 80 -12.91 -15.17 -8.42
C ASP A 80 -11.37 -15.16 -8.50
N GLU A 81 -10.84 -15.19 -9.72
CA GLU A 81 -9.42 -15.31 -10.00
C GLU A 81 -8.58 -14.21 -9.30
N GLU A 82 -9.05 -12.96 -9.30
CA GLU A 82 -8.31 -11.85 -8.68
C GLU A 82 -8.30 -11.96 -7.15
N LEU A 83 -9.43 -12.25 -6.51
CA LEU A 83 -9.46 -12.42 -5.05
C LEU A 83 -8.62 -13.64 -4.63
N PHE A 84 -8.71 -14.74 -5.37
CA PHE A 84 -7.93 -15.94 -5.07
C PHE A 84 -6.43 -15.65 -5.16
N LEU A 85 -5.98 -14.99 -6.24
CA LEU A 85 -4.60 -14.53 -6.40
C LEU A 85 -4.14 -13.62 -5.25
N ILE A 86 -4.97 -12.65 -4.84
CA ILE A 86 -4.66 -11.77 -3.70
C ILE A 86 -4.40 -12.59 -2.44
N LEU A 87 -5.24 -13.56 -2.16
CA LEU A 87 -5.12 -14.40 -0.95
C LEU A 87 -3.87 -15.30 -1.01
N GLU A 88 -3.55 -15.88 -2.17
CA GLU A 88 -2.30 -16.65 -2.38
C GLU A 88 -1.05 -15.78 -2.18
N LEU A 89 -1.06 -14.56 -2.73
CA LEU A 89 0.03 -13.59 -2.52
C LEU A 89 0.18 -13.22 -1.06
N CYS A 90 -0.93 -12.94 -0.36
CA CYS A 90 -0.89 -12.62 1.08
C CYS A 90 -0.33 -13.78 1.91
N GLU A 91 -0.70 -15.03 1.62
CA GLU A 91 -0.14 -16.21 2.28
C GLU A 91 1.36 -16.40 1.97
N THR A 92 1.77 -16.11 0.75
CA THR A 92 3.17 -16.13 0.34
C THR A 92 3.98 -15.10 1.13
N PHE A 93 3.49 -13.87 1.20
CA PHE A 93 4.13 -12.80 1.98
C PHE A 93 4.10 -13.08 3.49
N ARG A 94 3.02 -13.65 4.02
CA ARG A 94 2.97 -14.07 5.43
C ARG A 94 4.12 -15.03 5.75
N LYS A 95 4.37 -16.01 4.90
CA LYS A 95 5.49 -16.96 5.07
C LYS A 95 6.85 -16.29 4.91
N ALA A 96 7.02 -15.48 3.87
CA ALA A 96 8.29 -14.80 3.57
C ALA A 96 8.68 -13.76 4.62
N THR A 97 7.71 -13.19 5.35
CA THR A 97 7.95 -12.22 6.42
C THR A 97 7.94 -12.83 7.83
N GLY A 98 8.01 -14.18 7.94
CA GLY A 98 7.97 -14.86 9.24
C GLY A 98 6.66 -14.66 10.01
N GLY A 99 5.58 -14.29 9.32
CA GLY A 99 4.26 -14.03 9.91
C GLY A 99 4.03 -12.60 10.35
N TYR A 100 5.00 -11.69 10.22
CA TYR A 100 4.84 -10.28 10.60
C TYR A 100 3.95 -9.49 9.63
N PHE A 101 3.77 -9.95 8.42
CA PHE A 101 2.65 -9.57 7.56
C PHE A 101 1.57 -10.64 7.62
N ASP A 102 0.38 -10.31 8.13
CA ASP A 102 -0.73 -11.26 8.24
C ASP A 102 -2.07 -10.53 8.14
N ILE A 103 -2.79 -10.78 7.06
CA ILE A 103 -4.11 -10.18 6.79
C ILE A 103 -5.20 -10.68 7.74
N SER A 104 -4.94 -11.71 8.54
CA SER A 104 -5.86 -12.25 9.53
C SER A 104 -5.52 -11.86 10.98
N ALA A 105 -4.46 -11.06 11.18
CA ALA A 105 -3.96 -10.68 12.50
C ALA A 105 -5.04 -10.08 13.43
N GLY A 106 -5.95 -9.28 12.86
CA GLY A 106 -7.04 -8.65 13.61
C GLY A 106 -8.05 -9.62 14.23
N SER A 107 -8.11 -10.87 13.79
CA SER A 107 -9.01 -11.90 14.33
C SER A 107 -8.70 -12.29 15.77
N ARG A 108 -7.45 -12.10 16.24
CA ARG A 108 -6.98 -12.47 17.58
C ARG A 108 -7.23 -13.95 17.93
N ILE A 109 -7.20 -14.82 16.93
CA ILE A 109 -7.44 -16.25 17.05
C ILE A 109 -6.11 -16.98 16.90
N PRO A 110 -5.71 -17.85 17.86
CA PRO A 110 -4.50 -18.67 17.70
C PRO A 110 -4.71 -19.72 16.61
N ASP A 111 -3.62 -20.19 16.01
CA ASP A 111 -3.61 -21.24 14.98
C ASP A 111 -4.60 -21.02 13.83
N ARG A 112 -4.82 -19.74 13.48
CA ARG A 112 -5.66 -19.34 12.35
C ARG A 112 -5.00 -19.76 11.06
N THR A 113 -5.76 -20.37 10.17
CA THR A 113 -5.30 -20.83 8.87
C THR A 113 -6.33 -20.54 7.81
N LEU A 114 -5.87 -19.93 6.74
CA LEU A 114 -6.59 -19.78 5.50
C LEU A 114 -6.32 -21.00 4.64
N VAL A 115 -7.36 -21.73 4.29
CA VAL A 115 -7.27 -22.91 3.43
C VAL A 115 -7.68 -22.52 2.02
N LEU A 116 -6.72 -22.56 1.09
CA LEU A 116 -6.91 -22.22 -0.31
C LEU A 116 -6.83 -23.52 -1.15
N ASP A 117 -7.85 -23.80 -1.96
CA ASP A 117 -7.81 -24.87 -2.95
C ASP A 117 -7.64 -24.28 -4.36
N PRO A 118 -6.44 -24.41 -4.96
CA PRO A 118 -6.16 -23.83 -6.29
C PRO A 118 -6.86 -24.54 -7.44
N ARG A 119 -7.47 -25.73 -7.22
CA ARG A 119 -8.20 -26.45 -8.26
C ARG A 119 -9.60 -25.92 -8.44
N THR A 120 -10.21 -25.48 -7.36
CA THR A 120 -11.60 -25.01 -7.33
C THR A 120 -11.71 -23.52 -7.02
N HIS A 121 -10.58 -22.84 -6.81
CA HIS A 121 -10.51 -21.45 -6.32
C HIS A 121 -11.39 -21.24 -5.07
N THR A 122 -11.48 -22.23 -4.19
CA THR A 122 -12.26 -22.10 -2.97
C THR A 122 -11.40 -21.71 -1.77
N VAL A 123 -12.03 -20.93 -0.90
CA VAL A 123 -11.45 -20.38 0.33
C VAL A 123 -12.25 -20.89 1.52
N ARG A 124 -11.57 -21.38 2.54
CA ARG A 124 -12.18 -21.78 3.80
C ARG A 124 -11.34 -21.32 4.99
N PHE A 125 -12.02 -20.93 6.07
CA PHE A 125 -11.38 -20.64 7.34
C PHE A 125 -11.40 -21.88 8.23
N ASN A 126 -10.28 -22.16 8.88
CA ASN A 126 -10.18 -23.33 9.77
C ASN A 126 -10.90 -23.12 11.13
N ARG A 127 -11.30 -21.88 11.45
CA ARG A 127 -11.93 -21.55 12.73
C ARG A 127 -13.04 -20.51 12.57
N PRO A 128 -14.13 -20.61 13.35
CA PRO A 128 -15.12 -19.53 13.49
C PRO A 128 -14.47 -18.26 14.07
N GLY A 129 -14.95 -17.09 13.63
CA GLY A 129 -14.45 -15.80 14.08
C GLY A 129 -13.17 -15.33 13.41
N LEU A 130 -12.55 -16.13 12.55
CA LEU A 130 -11.48 -15.66 11.67
C LEU A 130 -12.05 -14.67 10.66
N TRP A 131 -11.37 -13.57 10.44
CA TRP A 131 -11.69 -12.58 9.42
C TRP A 131 -10.42 -11.97 8.84
N LEU A 132 -10.52 -11.48 7.61
CA LEU A 132 -9.42 -10.93 6.84
C LEU A 132 -9.57 -9.42 6.70
N ASP A 133 -8.44 -8.73 6.76
CA ASP A 133 -8.29 -7.31 6.44
C ASP A 133 -7.18 -7.13 5.41
N LEU A 134 -7.54 -6.61 4.25
CA LEU A 134 -6.61 -6.35 3.16
C LEU A 134 -6.04 -4.92 3.18
N GLY A 135 -6.29 -4.13 4.23
CA GLY A 135 -5.88 -2.73 4.31
C GLY A 135 -4.39 -2.49 4.17
N GLY A 136 -3.54 -3.42 4.67
CA GLY A 136 -2.08 -3.38 4.50
C GLY A 136 -1.57 -3.97 3.18
N PHE A 137 -2.45 -4.34 2.24
CA PHE A 137 -2.09 -4.95 0.96
C PHE A 137 -2.71 -4.23 -0.24
N VAL A 138 -4.03 -3.98 -0.20
CA VAL A 138 -4.81 -3.57 -1.37
C VAL A 138 -4.33 -2.24 -1.95
N LYS A 139 -3.87 -1.29 -1.14
CA LYS A 139 -3.36 -0.01 -1.67
C LYS A 139 -2.16 -0.23 -2.58
N GLY A 140 -1.16 -1.00 -2.11
CA GLY A 140 0.02 -1.33 -2.90
C GLY A 140 -0.32 -2.16 -4.15
N PHE A 141 -1.24 -3.12 -4.04
CA PHE A 141 -1.69 -3.94 -5.15
C PHE A 141 -2.38 -3.11 -6.25
N VAL A 142 -3.29 -2.21 -5.88
CA VAL A 142 -3.99 -1.34 -6.83
C VAL A 142 -3.05 -0.29 -7.41
N LEU A 143 -2.13 0.25 -6.60
CA LEU A 143 -1.10 1.17 -7.09
C LEU A 143 -0.19 0.49 -8.12
N GLU A 144 0.19 -0.76 -7.91
CA GLU A 144 0.96 -1.54 -8.88
C GLU A 144 0.21 -1.74 -10.20
N LYS A 145 -1.10 -2.05 -10.15
CA LYS A 145 -1.96 -2.13 -11.36
C LYS A 145 -2.03 -0.77 -12.06
N ALA A 146 -2.24 0.31 -11.30
CA ALA A 146 -2.29 1.66 -11.83
C ALA A 146 -0.97 2.08 -12.51
N VAL A 147 0.17 1.74 -11.91
CA VAL A 147 1.49 1.98 -12.52
C VAL A 147 1.63 1.29 -13.87
N ARG A 148 1.17 0.05 -14.01
CA ARG A 148 1.22 -0.68 -15.29
C ARG A 148 0.37 -0.01 -16.38
N GLU A 149 -0.84 0.43 -16.03
CA GLU A 149 -1.72 1.16 -16.96
C GLU A 149 -1.09 2.49 -17.42
N VAL A 150 -0.57 3.26 -16.46
CA VAL A 150 0.05 4.56 -16.75
C VAL A 150 1.36 4.40 -17.52
N ALA A 151 2.21 3.43 -17.18
CA ALA A 151 3.47 3.16 -17.86
C ALA A 151 3.29 2.71 -19.30
N GLY A 152 2.13 2.14 -19.66
CA GLY A 152 1.76 1.83 -21.05
C GLY A 152 1.50 3.08 -21.91
N VAL A 153 1.37 4.26 -21.28
CA VAL A 153 1.01 5.52 -21.97
C VAL A 153 2.11 6.58 -21.83
N THR A 154 2.78 6.65 -20.68
CA THR A 154 3.83 7.65 -20.43
C THR A 154 5.02 7.08 -19.66
N GLY A 155 6.21 7.59 -19.96
CA GLY A 155 7.43 7.31 -19.19
C GLY A 155 7.67 8.29 -18.02
N CYS A 156 6.71 9.16 -17.70
CA CYS A 156 6.86 10.16 -16.64
C CYS A 156 5.55 10.37 -15.89
N ALA A 157 5.47 9.89 -14.65
CA ALA A 157 4.29 10.08 -13.80
C ALA A 157 4.64 9.89 -12.32
N LEU A 158 3.79 10.45 -11.43
CA LEU A 158 3.80 10.17 -10.01
C LEU A 158 2.39 9.83 -9.54
N LEU A 159 2.24 8.69 -8.87
CA LEU A 159 1.00 8.23 -8.28
C LEU A 159 1.16 8.14 -6.76
N SER A 160 0.20 8.64 -6.00
CA SER A 160 0.22 8.62 -4.53
C SER A 160 -1.12 8.15 -3.99
N PHE A 161 -1.12 7.04 -3.25
CA PHE A 161 -2.31 6.50 -2.61
C PHE A 161 -2.17 6.64 -1.09
N GLY A 162 -2.84 7.68 -0.56
CA GLY A 162 -2.86 7.97 0.86
C GLY A 162 -1.59 8.56 1.45
N SER A 163 -0.74 9.18 0.63
CA SER A 163 0.55 9.74 1.05
C SER A 163 1.52 8.74 1.69
N SER A 164 1.06 7.49 1.90
CA SER A 164 1.85 6.40 2.48
C SER A 164 2.36 5.42 1.43
N SER A 165 1.74 5.37 0.25
CA SER A 165 2.09 4.45 -0.84
C SER A 165 2.21 5.25 -2.13
N VAL A 166 3.44 5.45 -2.60
CA VAL A 166 3.77 6.31 -3.75
C VAL A 166 4.56 5.51 -4.77
N ALA A 167 4.32 5.75 -6.04
CA ALA A 167 5.10 5.17 -7.14
C ALA A 167 5.45 6.23 -8.17
N ALA A 168 6.70 6.21 -8.62
CA ALA A 168 7.24 7.05 -9.67
C ALA A 168 7.51 6.23 -10.93
N ILE A 169 7.06 6.74 -12.06
CA ILE A 169 7.39 6.25 -13.40
C ILE A 169 8.40 7.25 -14.00
N GLY A 170 9.57 6.76 -14.37
CA GLY A 170 10.65 7.60 -14.88
C GLY A 170 11.13 8.68 -13.92
N ALA A 171 11.91 9.61 -14.44
CA ALA A 171 12.39 10.78 -13.73
C ALA A 171 11.35 11.91 -13.72
N HIS A 172 11.50 12.85 -12.78
CA HIS A 172 10.76 14.11 -12.77
C HIS A 172 10.99 14.89 -14.07
N PRO A 173 10.00 15.59 -14.63
CA PRO A 173 10.10 16.25 -15.93
C PRO A 173 11.23 17.29 -16.03
N LEU A 174 11.80 17.72 -14.91
CA LEU A 174 12.97 18.61 -14.87
C LEU A 174 14.32 17.85 -14.78
N GLY A 175 14.33 16.54 -15.06
CA GLY A 175 15.56 15.75 -15.22
C GLY A 175 16.22 15.27 -13.92
N ALA A 176 15.48 15.18 -12.82
CA ALA A 176 15.94 14.65 -11.53
C ALA A 176 14.97 13.53 -11.05
N PRO A 177 15.36 12.69 -10.09
CA PRO A 177 14.39 11.80 -9.43
C PRO A 177 13.24 12.60 -8.79
N TRP A 178 12.06 11.99 -8.70
CA TRP A 178 10.91 12.59 -8.01
C TRP A 178 11.20 12.75 -6.52
N PRO A 179 11.15 13.97 -5.96
CA PRO A 179 11.37 14.19 -4.53
C PRO A 179 10.08 13.86 -3.75
N VAL A 180 10.00 12.67 -3.20
CA VAL A 180 8.84 12.23 -2.42
C VAL A 180 9.11 12.40 -0.94
N SER A 181 8.36 13.30 -0.30
CA SER A 181 8.54 13.64 1.11
C SER A 181 7.57 12.87 2.00
N VAL A 182 8.12 12.25 3.04
CA VAL A 182 7.36 11.68 4.16
C VAL A 182 7.07 12.80 5.16
N ALA A 183 5.79 13.02 5.48
CA ALA A 183 5.40 14.07 6.42
C ALA A 183 5.89 13.79 7.85
N HIS A 184 6.30 14.83 8.56
CA HIS A 184 6.65 14.72 9.98
C HIS A 184 5.37 14.62 10.82
N PRO A 185 5.20 13.56 11.65
CA PRO A 185 3.93 13.29 12.34
C PRO A 185 3.51 14.38 13.32
N TYR A 186 4.47 15.16 13.85
CA TYR A 186 4.20 16.20 14.85
C TYR A 186 4.22 17.62 14.30
N TYR A 187 4.63 17.84 13.04
CA TYR A 187 4.78 19.18 12.46
C TYR A 187 4.18 19.22 11.06
N ALA A 188 3.01 19.83 10.95
CA ALA A 188 2.35 20.03 9.66
C ALA A 188 3.25 20.86 8.70
N GLY A 189 3.30 20.45 7.45
CA GLY A 189 4.11 21.12 6.42
C GLY A 189 5.62 20.85 6.48
N ARG A 190 6.09 20.05 7.45
CA ARG A 190 7.50 19.65 7.55
C ARG A 190 7.68 18.21 7.08
N ALA A 191 8.73 17.96 6.31
CA ALA A 191 9.14 16.62 5.94
C ALA A 191 9.99 15.98 7.06
N ALA A 192 9.71 14.73 7.38
CA ALA A 192 10.59 13.88 8.18
C ALA A 192 11.81 13.44 7.36
N HIS A 193 11.58 13.05 6.10
CA HIS A 193 12.62 12.69 5.14
C HIS A 193 12.09 12.84 3.71
N THR A 194 12.99 13.02 2.74
CA THR A 194 12.64 13.08 1.31
C THR A 194 13.42 11.99 0.57
N PHE A 195 12.69 11.13 -0.14
CA PHE A 195 13.24 10.05 -0.94
C PHE A 195 13.28 10.44 -2.41
N PRO A 196 14.42 10.26 -3.10
CA PRO A 196 14.48 10.40 -4.56
C PRO A 196 13.95 9.12 -5.20
N LEU A 197 12.83 9.21 -5.93
CA LEU A 197 12.24 8.06 -6.62
C LEU A 197 12.38 8.21 -8.14
N GLU A 198 12.81 7.13 -8.79
CA GLU A 198 12.84 7.00 -10.24
C GLU A 198 12.58 5.52 -10.58
N ASN A 199 11.51 5.23 -11.32
CA ASN A 199 11.06 3.86 -11.59
C ASN A 199 11.00 2.98 -10.31
N ALA A 200 10.47 3.56 -9.25
CA ALA A 200 10.45 2.95 -7.92
C ALA A 200 9.20 3.33 -7.15
N ALA A 201 8.88 2.52 -6.16
CA ALA A 201 7.82 2.79 -5.20
C ALA A 201 8.40 3.06 -3.80
N LEU A 202 7.62 3.78 -3.01
CA LEU A 202 7.82 4.02 -1.58
C LEU A 202 6.55 3.62 -0.83
N SER A 203 6.68 2.87 0.25
CA SER A 203 5.61 2.72 1.22
C SER A 203 6.10 3.06 2.62
N VAL A 204 5.20 3.67 3.42
CA VAL A 204 5.50 4.11 4.79
C VAL A 204 4.44 3.56 5.74
N SER A 205 4.89 2.86 6.77
CA SER A 205 4.06 2.35 7.86
C SER A 205 4.43 3.01 9.20
N GLY A 206 3.40 3.24 10.02
CA GLY A 206 3.56 3.88 11.33
C GLY A 206 2.23 4.35 11.91
N LYS A 207 2.28 5.17 12.96
CA LYS A 207 1.08 5.86 13.46
C LYS A 207 0.56 6.85 12.43
N ASP A 208 -0.76 6.98 12.34
CA ASP A 208 -1.36 8.02 11.52
C ASP A 208 -1.04 9.43 12.08
N PRO A 209 -1.27 10.51 11.31
CA PRO A 209 -1.03 11.88 11.77
C PRO A 209 -1.80 12.27 13.04
N HIS A 210 -2.81 11.49 13.43
CA HIS A 210 -3.58 11.66 14.67
C HIS A 210 -3.06 10.78 15.82
N GLY A 211 -1.92 10.09 15.63
CA GLY A 211 -1.29 9.22 16.63
C GLY A 211 -1.99 7.88 16.85
N ARG A 212 -2.93 7.48 15.97
CA ARG A 212 -3.65 6.22 16.10
C ARG A 212 -2.86 5.10 15.44
N GLY A 213 -2.54 4.06 16.21
CA GLY A 213 -2.04 2.80 15.67
C GLY A 213 -3.16 2.02 14.98
N HIS A 214 -2.89 1.54 13.78
CA HIS A 214 -3.81 0.67 13.03
C HIS A 214 -3.18 -0.67 12.65
N ILE A 215 -1.87 -0.81 12.86
CA ILE A 215 -1.15 -2.06 12.58
C ILE A 215 -1.25 -2.96 13.81
N ILE A 216 -1.60 -4.20 13.57
CA ILE A 216 -1.83 -5.20 14.60
C ILE A 216 -0.60 -6.11 14.67
N ASP A 217 -0.15 -6.39 15.88
CA ASP A 217 0.84 -7.43 16.14
C ASP A 217 0.23 -8.81 15.80
N PRO A 218 0.78 -9.53 14.82
CA PRO A 218 0.21 -10.81 14.40
C PRO A 218 0.31 -11.90 15.47
N VAL A 219 1.23 -11.75 16.43
CA VAL A 219 1.44 -12.73 17.52
C VAL A 219 0.41 -12.53 18.63
N THR A 220 0.23 -11.28 19.08
CA THR A 220 -0.64 -10.97 20.22
C THR A 220 -2.04 -10.54 19.83
N GLY A 221 -2.26 -10.13 18.58
CA GLY A 221 -3.52 -9.55 18.09
C GLY A 221 -3.80 -8.14 18.63
N ASN A 222 -2.85 -7.51 19.34
CA ASN A 222 -3.01 -6.17 19.87
C ASN A 222 -2.52 -5.12 18.86
N THR A 223 -3.09 -3.93 18.92
CA THR A 223 -2.55 -2.79 18.16
C THR A 223 -1.16 -2.45 18.69
N LEU A 224 -0.21 -2.33 17.78
CA LEU A 224 1.14 -1.91 18.10
C LEU A 224 1.22 -0.39 18.33
N GLU A 225 2.02 -0.02 19.31
CA GLU A 225 2.33 1.39 19.60
C GLU A 225 3.84 1.59 19.55
N LYS A 226 4.34 2.01 18.39
CA LYS A 226 5.75 2.34 18.15
C LYS A 226 5.86 3.80 17.70
N GLU A 227 6.99 4.44 17.98
CA GLU A 227 7.19 5.86 17.69
C GLU A 227 7.86 6.10 16.33
N GLU A 228 8.54 5.08 15.79
CA GLU A 228 9.18 5.18 14.50
C GLU A 228 8.17 5.00 13.35
N LEU A 229 8.53 5.56 12.19
CA LEU A 229 7.96 5.21 10.90
C LEU A 229 8.93 4.28 10.17
N ILE A 230 8.41 3.29 9.46
CA ILE A 230 9.21 2.46 8.56
C ILE A 230 8.89 2.85 7.13
N ALA A 231 9.89 3.32 6.40
CA ALA A 231 9.81 3.59 4.98
C ALA A 231 10.53 2.49 4.20
N VAL A 232 9.89 1.98 3.15
CA VAL A 232 10.48 0.98 2.25
C VAL A 232 10.41 1.48 0.82
N THR A 233 11.54 1.43 0.11
CA THR A 233 11.58 1.69 -1.34
C THR A 233 11.98 0.43 -2.10
N GLY A 234 11.48 0.30 -3.32
CA GLY A 234 11.81 -0.82 -4.20
C GLY A 234 11.01 -0.79 -5.50
N PRO A 235 11.17 -1.81 -6.35
CA PRO A 235 10.58 -1.81 -7.69
C PRO A 235 9.07 -2.02 -7.73
N SER A 236 8.48 -2.70 -6.73
CA SER A 236 7.04 -2.99 -6.67
C SER A 236 6.36 -2.24 -5.53
N ALA A 237 5.28 -1.53 -5.83
CA ALA A 237 4.47 -0.84 -4.84
C ALA A 237 3.76 -1.80 -3.88
N MET A 238 3.31 -2.95 -4.38
CA MET A 238 2.67 -4.01 -3.60
C MET A 238 3.64 -4.59 -2.56
N VAL A 239 4.84 -4.96 -2.98
CA VAL A 239 5.85 -5.54 -2.07
C VAL A 239 6.35 -4.50 -1.06
N ALA A 240 6.53 -3.23 -1.48
CA ALA A 240 6.91 -2.15 -0.56
C ALA A 240 5.86 -1.95 0.54
N GLU A 241 4.56 -2.02 0.22
CA GLU A 241 3.44 -1.93 1.17
C GLU A 241 3.47 -3.07 2.19
N VAL A 242 3.64 -4.30 1.73
CA VAL A 242 3.78 -5.49 2.58
C VAL A 242 4.98 -5.36 3.51
N LEU A 243 6.14 -5.01 2.96
CA LEU A 243 7.39 -4.90 3.72
C LEU A 243 7.33 -3.80 4.76
N SER A 244 6.81 -2.62 4.43
CA SER A 244 6.71 -1.53 5.41
C SER A 244 5.85 -1.94 6.61
N THR A 245 4.74 -2.66 6.36
CA THR A 245 3.85 -3.21 7.39
C THR A 245 4.54 -4.30 8.22
N ALA A 246 5.18 -5.29 7.55
CA ALA A 246 5.86 -6.39 8.22
C ALA A 246 7.05 -5.91 9.08
N LEU A 247 7.90 -5.03 8.53
CA LEU A 247 9.06 -4.50 9.25
C LEU A 247 8.66 -3.61 10.41
N TRP A 248 7.55 -2.88 10.30
CA TRP A 248 7.03 -2.11 11.41
C TRP A 248 6.48 -3.02 12.52
N ALA A 249 5.83 -4.14 12.17
CA ALA A 249 5.35 -5.13 13.12
C ALA A 249 6.50 -5.90 13.79
N ALA A 250 7.54 -6.25 13.05
CA ALA A 250 8.66 -7.05 13.52
C ALA A 250 9.50 -6.38 14.63
N PRO A 251 10.11 -7.17 15.52
CA PRO A 251 11.17 -6.71 16.40
C PRO A 251 12.36 -6.17 15.59
N GLU A 252 13.07 -5.18 16.14
CA GLU A 252 14.18 -4.52 15.45
C GLU A 252 15.25 -5.52 14.95
N GLY A 253 15.57 -6.53 15.77
CA GLY A 253 16.59 -7.54 15.46
C GLY A 253 16.24 -8.48 14.31
N GLU A 254 14.96 -8.60 13.94
CA GLU A 254 14.49 -9.50 12.87
C GLU A 254 14.27 -8.77 11.53
N ARG A 255 14.23 -7.44 11.55
CA ARG A 255 13.96 -6.62 10.35
C ARG A 255 14.96 -6.87 9.21
N GLY A 256 16.25 -7.04 9.57
CA GLY A 256 17.31 -7.31 8.60
C GLY A 256 17.11 -8.64 7.87
N ASP A 257 16.78 -9.69 8.60
CA ASP A 257 16.56 -11.04 8.03
C ASP A 257 15.34 -11.04 7.12
N ILE A 258 14.24 -10.39 7.51
CA ILE A 258 13.04 -10.23 6.68
C ILE A 258 13.40 -9.50 5.39
N LEU A 259 14.08 -8.35 5.48
CA LEU A 259 14.42 -7.53 4.31
C LEU A 259 15.34 -8.27 3.34
N SER A 260 16.27 -9.09 3.86
CA SER A 260 17.24 -9.85 3.05
C SER A 260 16.60 -10.88 2.11
N ALA A 261 15.34 -11.28 2.37
CA ALA A 261 14.59 -12.18 1.50
C ALA A 261 13.95 -11.46 0.27
N PHE A 262 14.13 -10.13 0.16
CA PHE A 262 13.51 -9.34 -0.90
C PHE A 262 14.55 -8.47 -1.62
N ASP A 263 15.08 -9.00 -2.71
CA ASP A 263 16.08 -8.30 -3.51
C ASP A 263 15.55 -6.99 -4.11
N GLY A 264 16.40 -5.96 -4.10
CA GLY A 264 16.07 -4.64 -4.67
C GLY A 264 15.26 -3.74 -3.75
N TYR A 265 14.95 -4.15 -2.51
CA TYR A 265 14.27 -3.32 -1.52
C TYR A 265 15.25 -2.74 -0.51
N GLN A 266 14.94 -1.52 -0.05
CA GLN A 266 15.69 -0.84 1.00
C GLN A 266 14.68 -0.31 2.04
N ALA A 267 15.07 -0.36 3.31
CA ALA A 267 14.23 0.14 4.40
C ALA A 267 14.96 1.22 5.22
N TRP A 268 14.19 2.15 5.75
CA TRP A 268 14.65 3.20 6.65
C TRP A 268 13.72 3.30 7.87
N GLU A 269 14.30 3.48 9.02
CA GLU A 269 13.61 3.84 10.25
C GLU A 269 13.71 5.36 10.43
N LEU A 270 12.55 6.00 10.56
CA LEU A 270 12.45 7.44 10.76
C LEU A 270 11.97 7.70 12.18
N TRP A 271 12.89 8.09 13.05
CA TRP A 271 12.61 8.43 14.44
C TRP A 271 12.30 9.92 14.56
N CYS A 272 11.01 10.27 14.54
CA CYS A 272 10.52 11.64 14.60
C CYS A 272 10.31 12.07 16.04
N ARG A 273 10.93 13.20 16.45
CA ARG A 273 10.81 13.73 17.79
C ARG A 273 9.86 14.92 17.86
N THR A 274 9.27 15.14 19.03
CA THR A 274 8.39 16.28 19.29
C THR A 274 9.11 17.63 19.28
N ASP A 275 10.45 17.67 19.25
CA ASP A 275 11.25 18.88 19.02
C ASP A 275 11.49 19.18 17.53
N GLY A 276 10.91 18.34 16.64
CA GLY A 276 11.00 18.48 15.20
C GLY A 276 12.23 17.84 14.57
N ARG A 277 13.11 17.20 15.33
CA ARG A 277 14.23 16.44 14.76
C ARG A 277 13.78 15.08 14.28
N THR A 278 14.39 14.62 13.20
CA THR A 278 14.24 13.25 12.67
C THR A 278 15.62 12.60 12.61
N THR A 279 15.74 11.42 13.19
CA THR A 279 16.89 10.53 12.97
C THR A 279 16.50 9.48 11.95
N VAL A 280 17.33 9.30 10.92
CA VAL A 280 17.10 8.34 9.83
C VAL A 280 18.15 7.26 9.90
N VAL A 281 17.71 6.00 10.00
CA VAL A 281 18.58 4.82 10.01
C VAL A 281 18.25 3.96 8.81
N LYS A 282 19.21 3.73 7.93
CA LYS A 282 19.07 2.80 6.79
C LYS A 282 19.38 1.38 7.25
N ARG A 283 18.53 0.44 6.81
CA ARG A 283 18.70 -1.00 7.07
C ARG A 283 19.20 -1.72 5.81
#